data_ef77407e9e265bba3970fdf4491c8667
#
_entry.id   ef77407e9e265bba3970fdf4491c8667
#
_cell.length_a   1.000
_cell.length_b   1.000
_cell.length_c   1.000
_cell.angle_alpha   90.00
_cell.angle_beta   90.00
_cell.angle_gamma   90.00
#
_symmetry.space_group_name_H-M   'P 1'
#
loop_
_entity.id
_entity.type
_entity.pdbx_description
1 polymer ?
#
loop_
_entity_poly.entity_id
_entity_poly.type
_entity_poly.pdbx_seq_one_letter_code
_entity_poly.pdbx_strand_id
1 'polypeptide(L)'
;MCSYFFISLAYGITMAENGFAWYYSLLASVTVYTGAFQFVLITFLSSGASLLTVALTALLMNSRQSFYSLTFLKEFKRMGRMKLYMIHTMTDETYAVNCTLELPEKEKQDTMFLVAILSKTYWGIGSVLGGDSFMLPALLITSGILIFAGREEVVA
;
A
#
# COMPACT_ATOMS: atom_id res chain seq x y z
N MET A 1 -5.39 -8.13 -3.05
CA MET A 1 -3.91 -8.07 -3.00
C MET A 1 -3.27 -7.60 -4.32
N CYS A 2 -3.65 -8.16 -5.48
CA CYS A 2 -3.07 -7.73 -6.78
C CYS A 2 -3.29 -6.24 -7.07
N SER A 3 -4.49 -5.68 -6.81
CA SER A 3 -4.78 -4.26 -7.02
C SER A 3 -3.86 -3.33 -6.22
N TYR A 4 -3.50 -3.75 -5.00
CA TYR A 4 -2.62 -3.00 -4.11
C TYR A 4 -1.20 -2.86 -4.69
N PHE A 5 -0.70 -3.90 -5.33
CA PHE A 5 0.58 -3.87 -6.03
C PHE A 5 0.56 -2.88 -7.21
N PHE A 6 -0.51 -2.88 -8.02
CA PHE A 6 -0.62 -1.93 -9.15
C PHE A 6 -0.72 -0.47 -8.70
N ILE A 7 -1.41 -0.20 -7.58
CA ILE A 7 -1.49 1.14 -7.02
C ILE A 7 -0.11 1.60 -6.51
N SER A 8 0.66 0.70 -5.87
CA SER A 8 2.01 1.02 -5.41
C SER A 8 2.98 1.27 -6.56
N LEU A 9 2.82 0.55 -7.68
CA LEU A 9 3.55 0.82 -8.93
C LEU A 9 3.23 2.22 -9.46
N ALA A 10 1.93 2.57 -9.55
CA ALA A 10 1.51 3.90 -9.99
C ALA A 10 2.10 5.00 -9.10
N TYR A 11 2.15 4.77 -7.78
CA TYR A 11 2.82 5.67 -6.86
C TYR A 11 4.31 5.85 -7.19
N GLY A 12 5.05 4.75 -7.40
CA GLY A 12 6.46 4.79 -7.76
C GLY A 12 6.71 5.54 -9.07
N ILE A 13 5.89 5.32 -10.10
CA ILE A 13 5.96 6.03 -11.38
C ILE A 13 5.75 7.53 -11.15
N THR A 14 4.70 7.91 -10.42
CA THR A 14 4.39 9.32 -10.16
C THR A 14 5.51 10.01 -9.38
N MET A 15 6.16 9.32 -8.45
CA MET A 15 7.34 9.85 -7.75
C MET A 15 8.50 10.10 -8.72
N ALA A 16 8.81 9.16 -9.60
CA ALA A 16 9.87 9.30 -10.60
C ALA A 16 9.57 10.42 -11.60
N GLU A 17 8.34 10.55 -12.10
CA GLU A 17 7.91 11.63 -12.99
C GLU A 17 8.06 13.01 -12.36
N ASN A 18 7.92 13.11 -11.03
CA ASN A 18 8.17 14.34 -10.28
C ASN A 18 9.64 14.54 -9.90
N GLY A 19 10.56 13.73 -10.43
CA GLY A 19 12.01 13.88 -10.24
C GLY A 19 12.53 13.32 -8.90
N PHE A 20 11.73 12.58 -8.15
CA PHE A 20 12.19 11.96 -6.89
C PHE A 20 12.87 10.62 -7.17
N ALA A 21 14.05 10.41 -6.57
CA ALA A 21 14.78 9.16 -6.69
C ALA A 21 14.03 8.02 -5.95
N TRP A 22 14.19 6.79 -6.40
CA TRP A 22 13.53 5.59 -5.90
C TRP A 22 13.57 5.40 -4.37
N TYR A 23 14.65 5.85 -3.73
CA TYR A 23 14.79 5.74 -2.27
C TYR A 23 13.83 6.65 -1.49
N TYR A 24 13.37 7.76 -2.08
CA TYR A 24 12.31 8.59 -1.48
C TYR A 24 10.96 7.84 -1.49
N SER A 25 10.66 7.13 -2.59
CA SER A 25 9.46 6.28 -2.68
C SER A 25 9.50 5.19 -1.62
N LEU A 26 10.65 4.52 -1.46
CA LEU A 26 10.84 3.48 -0.45
C LEU A 26 10.71 4.05 0.97
N LEU A 27 11.36 5.17 1.26
CA LEU A 27 11.30 5.82 2.57
C LEU A 27 9.85 6.17 2.95
N ALA A 28 9.12 6.80 2.04
CA ALA A 28 7.71 7.14 2.26
C ALA A 28 6.84 5.89 2.42
N SER A 29 7.10 4.83 1.66
CA SER A 29 6.39 3.55 1.75
C SER A 29 6.60 2.84 3.10
N VAL A 30 7.77 2.99 3.71
CA VAL A 30 8.07 2.40 5.02
C VAL A 30 7.53 3.24 6.17
N THR A 31 7.64 4.57 6.07
CA THR A 31 7.32 5.49 7.18
C THR A 31 5.86 5.93 7.19
N VAL A 32 5.32 6.34 6.06
CA VAL A 32 3.97 6.91 5.96
C VAL A 32 2.90 5.84 5.77
N TYR A 33 3.17 4.81 5.02
CA TYR A 33 2.33 3.63 4.74
C TYR A 33 0.81 3.93 4.63
N THR A 34 0.44 4.96 3.91
CA THR A 34 -0.95 5.32 3.62
C THR A 34 -1.08 5.70 2.16
N GLY A 35 -1.57 4.78 1.32
CA GLY A 35 -1.58 4.94 -0.13
C GLY A 35 -2.16 6.27 -0.59
N ALA A 36 -3.37 6.61 -0.16
CA ALA A 36 -4.03 7.86 -0.55
C ALA A 36 -3.22 9.11 -0.17
N PHE A 37 -2.68 9.16 1.06
CA PHE A 37 -1.89 10.30 1.50
C PHE A 37 -0.53 10.39 0.78
N GLN A 38 0.07 9.27 0.39
CA GLN A 38 1.34 9.28 -0.35
C GLN A 38 1.22 9.98 -1.71
N PHE A 39 0.11 9.82 -2.43
CA PHE A 39 -0.14 10.57 -3.66
C PHE A 39 -0.30 12.07 -3.40
N VAL A 40 -1.03 12.45 -2.34
CA VAL A 40 -1.15 13.86 -1.94
C VAL A 40 0.19 14.43 -1.49
N LEU A 41 1.03 13.62 -0.83
CA LEU A 41 2.37 14.01 -0.40
C LEU A 41 3.27 14.40 -1.59
N ILE A 42 3.17 13.71 -2.74
CA ILE A 42 3.89 14.09 -3.96
C ILE A 42 3.54 15.52 -4.36
N THR A 43 2.24 15.84 -4.39
CA THR A 43 1.75 17.18 -4.72
C THR A 43 2.30 18.23 -3.73
N PHE A 44 2.33 17.93 -2.44
CA PHE A 44 2.88 18.83 -1.44
C PHE A 44 4.39 19.05 -1.58
N LEU A 45 5.14 18.00 -1.87
CA LEU A 45 6.58 18.08 -2.11
C LEU A 45 6.90 18.91 -3.35
N SER A 46 6.12 18.72 -4.42
CA SER A 46 6.31 19.44 -5.69
C SER A 46 5.87 20.92 -5.60
N SER A 47 4.86 21.23 -4.78
CA SER A 47 4.34 22.60 -4.62
C SER A 47 5.02 23.43 -3.53
N GLY A 48 5.90 22.80 -2.72
CA GLY A 48 6.52 23.46 -1.58
C GLY A 48 5.51 23.84 -0.47
N ALA A 49 4.51 23.01 -0.25
CA ALA A 49 3.48 23.24 0.76
C ALA A 49 4.07 23.40 2.18
N SER A 50 3.42 24.20 3.03
CA SER A 50 3.87 24.40 4.41
C SER A 50 3.80 23.10 5.22
N LEU A 51 4.75 22.90 6.14
CA LEU A 51 4.75 21.74 7.03
C LEU A 51 3.46 21.59 7.84
N LEU A 52 2.84 22.72 8.21
CA LEU A 52 1.57 22.72 8.93
C LEU A 52 0.44 22.15 8.06
N THR A 53 0.37 22.57 6.80
CA THR A 53 -0.60 22.04 5.83
C THR A 53 -0.44 20.53 5.65
N VAL A 54 0.80 20.06 5.45
CA VAL A 54 1.12 18.64 5.32
C VAL A 54 0.71 17.87 6.57
N ALA A 55 1.04 18.37 7.76
CA ALA A 55 0.73 17.70 9.03
C ALA A 55 -0.78 17.63 9.30
N LEU A 56 -1.53 18.70 9.06
CA LEU A 56 -2.98 18.73 9.23
C LEU A 56 -3.67 17.77 8.24
N THR A 57 -3.25 17.80 6.98
CA THR A 57 -3.80 16.89 5.97
C THR A 57 -3.49 15.44 6.29
N ALA A 58 -2.26 15.14 6.72
CA ALA A 58 -1.86 13.80 7.17
C ALA A 58 -2.74 13.32 8.33
N LEU A 59 -2.95 14.16 9.34
CA LEU A 59 -3.78 13.84 10.49
C LEU A 59 -5.23 13.53 10.08
N LEU A 60 -5.82 14.38 9.23
CA LEU A 60 -7.20 14.20 8.78
C LEU A 60 -7.35 12.96 7.89
N MET A 61 -6.48 12.77 6.90
CA MET A 61 -6.58 11.63 5.98
C MET A 61 -6.29 10.29 6.67
N ASN A 62 -5.37 10.27 7.62
CA ASN A 62 -4.97 9.03 8.30
C ASN A 62 -5.78 8.73 9.56
N SER A 63 -6.65 9.65 10.00
CA SER A 63 -7.50 9.45 11.19
C SER A 63 -8.34 8.16 11.10
N ARG A 64 -8.83 7.81 9.92
CA ARG A 64 -9.61 6.58 9.68
C ARG A 64 -8.84 5.30 10.05
N GLN A 65 -7.52 5.25 9.83
CA GLN A 65 -6.71 4.08 10.20
C GLN A 65 -6.65 3.85 11.71
N SER A 66 -6.73 4.93 12.49
CA SER A 66 -6.84 4.82 13.95
C SER A 66 -8.12 4.10 14.37
N PHE A 67 -9.24 4.40 13.72
CA PHE A 67 -10.52 3.71 13.99
C PHE A 67 -10.47 2.24 13.59
N TYR A 68 -9.86 1.90 12.46
CA TYR A 68 -9.66 0.51 12.05
C TYR A 68 -8.83 -0.27 13.07
N SER A 69 -7.76 0.33 13.57
CA SER A 69 -6.91 -0.29 14.58
C SER A 69 -7.62 -0.51 15.92
N LEU A 70 -8.59 0.36 16.28
CA LEU A 70 -9.39 0.20 17.47
C LEU A 70 -10.31 -1.02 17.41
N THR A 71 -10.83 -1.37 16.23
CA THR A 71 -11.69 -2.54 16.03
C THR A 71 -10.98 -3.83 16.43
N PHE A 72 -9.67 -3.94 16.15
CA PHE A 72 -8.85 -5.12 16.46
C PHE A 72 -7.97 -4.95 17.70
N LEU A 73 -8.31 -4.02 18.58
CA LEU A 73 -7.47 -3.70 19.75
C LEU A 73 -7.28 -4.88 20.71
N LYS A 74 -8.28 -5.78 20.82
CA LYS A 74 -8.19 -6.96 21.68
C LYS A 74 -7.16 -7.95 21.15
N GLU A 75 -7.21 -8.23 19.85
CA GLU A 75 -6.26 -9.09 19.14
C GLU A 75 -4.84 -8.51 19.22
N PHE A 76 -4.68 -7.22 18.94
CA PHE A 76 -3.38 -6.56 18.96
C PHE A 76 -2.75 -6.49 20.35
N LYS A 77 -3.55 -6.34 21.42
CA LYS A 77 -3.02 -6.37 22.80
C LYS A 77 -2.35 -7.70 23.13
N ARG A 78 -2.84 -8.80 22.57
CA ARG A 78 -2.29 -10.15 22.80
C ARG A 78 -1.02 -10.42 21.99
N MET A 79 -0.76 -9.65 20.92
CA MET A 79 0.41 -9.79 20.04
C MET A 79 1.68 -9.13 20.64
N GLY A 80 1.63 -8.58 21.84
CA GLY A 80 2.78 -8.02 22.55
C GLY A 80 3.49 -6.91 21.77
N ARG A 81 4.79 -7.11 21.46
CA ARG A 81 5.60 -6.11 20.73
C ARG A 81 5.14 -5.88 19.30
N MET A 82 4.48 -6.87 18.66
CA MET A 82 3.97 -6.76 17.30
C MET A 82 2.77 -5.80 17.18
N LYS A 83 2.15 -5.44 18.29
CA LYS A 83 1.00 -4.51 18.34
C LYS A 83 1.26 -3.21 17.59
N LEU A 84 2.43 -2.58 17.79
CA LEU A 84 2.75 -1.30 17.13
C LEU A 84 2.87 -1.47 15.61
N TYR A 85 3.47 -2.58 15.18
CA TYR A 85 3.55 -2.91 13.76
C TYR A 85 2.16 -3.11 13.15
N MET A 86 1.28 -3.86 13.83
CA MET A 86 -0.09 -4.11 13.37
C MET A 86 -0.92 -2.83 13.26
N ILE A 87 -0.79 -1.91 14.22
CA ILE A 87 -1.44 -0.60 14.19
C ILE A 87 -0.94 0.23 13.00
N HIS A 88 0.38 0.26 12.78
CA HIS A 88 0.99 1.02 11.70
C HIS A 88 0.63 0.48 10.31
N THR A 89 0.46 -0.84 10.17
CA THR A 89 0.17 -1.49 8.88
C THR A 89 -1.33 -1.68 8.61
N MET A 90 -2.21 -1.11 9.45
CA MET A 90 -3.65 -1.21 9.27
C MET A 90 -4.13 -0.21 8.20
N THR A 91 -4.27 -0.69 6.97
CA THR A 91 -4.86 0.03 5.85
C THR A 91 -6.30 -0.44 5.58
N ASP A 92 -6.99 0.22 4.66
CA ASP A 92 -8.35 -0.16 4.25
C ASP A 92 -8.41 -1.63 3.79
N GLU A 93 -7.40 -2.06 3.02
CA GLU A 93 -7.32 -3.40 2.46
C GLU A 93 -7.02 -4.45 3.52
N THR A 94 -6.07 -4.18 4.43
CA THR A 94 -5.77 -5.10 5.54
C THR A 94 -6.93 -5.18 6.51
N TYR A 95 -7.64 -4.07 6.74
CA TYR A 95 -8.86 -4.04 7.54
C TYR A 95 -9.95 -4.93 6.92
N ALA A 96 -10.24 -4.74 5.63
CA ALA A 96 -11.24 -5.54 4.92
C ALA A 96 -10.95 -7.04 5.00
N VAL A 97 -9.69 -7.45 4.75
CA VAL A 97 -9.28 -8.86 4.86
C VAL A 97 -9.42 -9.37 6.29
N ASN A 98 -8.98 -8.59 7.28
CA ASN A 98 -9.02 -9.00 8.68
C ASN A 98 -10.46 -9.17 9.21
N CYS A 99 -11.42 -8.39 8.68
CA CYS A 99 -12.83 -8.53 9.01
C CYS A 99 -13.45 -9.85 8.51
N THR A 100 -12.91 -10.46 7.47
CA THR A 100 -13.42 -11.73 6.90
C THR A 100 -12.81 -12.98 7.55
N LEU A 101 -11.86 -12.81 8.48
CA LEU A 101 -11.19 -13.94 9.12
C LEU A 101 -12.04 -14.56 10.22
N GLU A 102 -12.64 -15.70 9.92
CA GLU A 102 -13.36 -16.58 10.86
C GLU A 102 -12.46 -17.73 11.28
N LEU A 103 -11.41 -17.45 12.05
CA LEU A 103 -10.39 -18.41 12.49
C LEU A 103 -10.29 -18.44 14.02
N PRO A 104 -9.79 -19.56 14.62
CA PRO A 104 -9.42 -19.59 16.03
C PRO A 104 -8.42 -18.46 16.37
N GLU A 105 -8.49 -17.94 17.60
CA GLU A 105 -7.78 -16.71 18.00
C GLU A 105 -6.29 -16.70 17.61
N LYS A 106 -5.57 -17.79 17.83
CA LYS A 106 -4.14 -17.86 17.54
C LYS A 106 -3.87 -17.82 16.03
N GLU A 107 -4.58 -18.64 15.27
CA GLU A 107 -4.46 -18.69 13.80
C GLU A 107 -4.90 -17.36 13.17
N LYS A 108 -5.91 -16.70 13.72
CA LYS A 108 -6.34 -15.38 13.31
C LYS A 108 -5.22 -14.35 13.47
N GLN A 109 -4.54 -14.32 14.62
CA GLN A 109 -3.43 -13.40 14.87
C GLN A 109 -2.26 -13.64 13.93
N ASP A 110 -1.87 -14.90 13.70
CA ASP A 110 -0.78 -15.28 12.79
C ASP A 110 -1.12 -14.89 11.34
N THR A 111 -2.38 -15.12 10.92
CA THR A 111 -2.86 -14.73 9.59
C THR A 111 -2.90 -13.23 9.42
N MET A 112 -3.41 -12.48 10.41
CA MET A 112 -3.41 -11.00 10.38
C MET A 112 -1.98 -10.45 10.26
N PHE A 113 -1.02 -11.04 10.97
CA PHE A 113 0.38 -10.65 10.91
C PHE A 113 0.99 -10.94 9.52
N LEU A 114 0.70 -12.13 8.96
CA LEU A 114 1.13 -12.49 7.60
C LEU A 114 0.57 -11.52 6.55
N VAL A 115 -0.72 -11.20 6.64
CA VAL A 115 -1.39 -10.21 5.76
C VAL A 115 -0.70 -8.86 5.85
N ALA A 116 -0.37 -8.40 7.06
CA ALA A 116 0.31 -7.12 7.28
C ALA A 116 1.70 -7.09 6.66
N ILE A 117 2.50 -8.17 6.82
CA ILE A 117 3.83 -8.29 6.21
C ILE A 117 3.74 -8.33 4.69
N LEU A 118 2.88 -9.17 4.13
CA LEU A 118 2.72 -9.30 2.68
C LEU A 118 2.27 -7.98 2.06
N SER A 119 1.27 -7.32 2.64
CA SER A 119 0.78 -6.03 2.14
C SER A 119 1.89 -4.97 2.13
N LYS A 120 2.66 -4.85 3.21
CA LYS A 120 3.77 -3.90 3.29
C LYS A 120 4.90 -4.23 2.32
N THR A 121 5.20 -5.49 2.13
CA THR A 121 6.22 -5.96 1.17
C THR A 121 5.79 -5.66 -0.26
N TYR A 122 4.56 -5.98 -0.63
CA TYR A 122 4.03 -5.66 -1.98
C TYR A 122 4.03 -4.16 -2.25
N TRP A 123 3.65 -3.36 -1.27
CA TRP A 123 3.68 -1.90 -1.40
C TRP A 123 5.10 -1.36 -1.59
N GLY A 124 6.05 -1.81 -0.77
CA GLY A 124 7.45 -1.40 -0.86
C GLY A 124 8.10 -1.81 -2.19
N ILE A 125 7.89 -3.06 -2.63
CA ILE A 125 8.43 -3.54 -3.90
C ILE A 125 7.81 -2.76 -5.06
N GLY A 126 6.50 -2.59 -5.10
CA GLY A 126 5.81 -1.85 -6.15
C GLY A 126 6.27 -0.40 -6.24
N SER A 127 6.44 0.28 -5.10
CA SER A 127 6.88 1.68 -5.07
C SER A 127 8.32 1.89 -5.60
N VAL A 128 9.19 0.89 -5.45
CA VAL A 128 10.57 0.92 -6.00
C VAL A 128 10.58 0.56 -7.49
N LEU A 129 9.86 -0.50 -7.88
CA LEU A 129 9.81 -0.94 -9.27
C LEU A 129 9.16 0.10 -10.19
N GLY A 130 8.26 0.94 -9.68
CA GLY A 130 7.65 2.03 -10.44
C GLY A 130 8.64 3.12 -10.88
N GLY A 131 9.83 3.22 -10.25
CA GLY A 131 10.77 4.31 -10.48
C GLY A 131 11.43 4.31 -11.86
N ASP A 132 12.32 3.38 -12.14
CA ASP A 132 13.23 3.52 -13.30
C ASP A 132 13.05 2.49 -14.43
N SER A 133 12.28 1.41 -14.23
CA SER A 133 12.27 0.30 -15.18
C SER A 133 10.88 -0.24 -15.53
N PHE A 134 9.82 0.43 -15.10
CA PHE A 134 8.48 -0.13 -15.17
C PHE A 134 7.81 -0.07 -16.55
N MET A 135 8.16 0.86 -17.41
CA MET A 135 7.50 0.98 -18.72
C MET A 135 7.62 -0.31 -19.55
N LEU A 136 8.79 -0.96 -19.54
CA LEU A 136 9.00 -2.19 -20.30
C LEU A 136 8.23 -3.41 -19.75
N PRO A 137 8.31 -3.75 -18.45
CA PRO A 137 7.53 -4.84 -17.87
C PRO A 137 6.00 -4.63 -17.95
N ALA A 138 5.51 -3.40 -17.75
CA ALA A 138 4.10 -3.08 -17.87
C ALA A 138 3.58 -3.27 -19.28
N LEU A 139 4.31 -2.79 -20.29
CA LEU A 139 3.98 -2.98 -21.70
C LEU A 139 3.98 -4.47 -22.07
N LEU A 140 4.96 -5.24 -21.59
CA LEU A 140 5.05 -6.69 -21.85
C LEU A 140 3.90 -7.45 -21.21
N ILE A 141 3.55 -7.15 -19.95
CA ILE A 141 2.44 -7.78 -19.24
C ILE A 141 1.11 -7.41 -19.90
N THR A 142 0.90 -6.12 -20.18
CA THR A 142 -0.34 -5.65 -20.81
C THR A 142 -0.50 -6.21 -22.21
N SER A 143 0.56 -6.22 -23.00
CA SER A 143 0.57 -6.84 -24.33
C SER A 143 0.33 -8.35 -24.26
N GLY A 144 0.93 -9.04 -23.30
CA GLY A 144 0.70 -10.46 -23.03
C GLY A 144 -0.76 -10.75 -22.69
N ILE A 145 -1.37 -9.99 -21.79
CA ILE A 145 -2.77 -10.13 -21.41
C ILE A 145 -3.69 -9.88 -22.60
N LEU A 146 -3.43 -8.81 -23.39
CA LEU A 146 -4.23 -8.49 -24.58
C LEU A 146 -4.12 -9.58 -25.66
N ILE A 147 -2.94 -10.14 -25.87
CA ILE A 147 -2.74 -11.25 -26.82
C ILE A 147 -3.47 -12.51 -26.35
N PHE A 148 -3.44 -12.81 -25.04
CA PHE A 148 -4.15 -13.96 -24.48
C PHE A 148 -5.67 -13.75 -24.51
N ALA A 149 -6.18 -12.58 -24.09
CA ALA A 149 -7.60 -12.26 -24.12
C ALA A 149 -8.15 -12.18 -25.55
N GLY A 150 -7.41 -11.57 -26.48
CA GLY A 150 -7.81 -11.51 -27.89
C GLY A 150 -7.76 -12.87 -28.62
N ARG A 151 -7.08 -13.87 -28.08
CA ARG A 151 -7.11 -15.24 -28.63
C ARG A 151 -8.42 -15.98 -28.30
N GLU A 152 -9.06 -15.67 -27.19
CA GLU A 152 -10.32 -16.28 -26.80
C GLU A 152 -11.49 -15.75 -27.64
N GLU A 153 -11.45 -14.49 -28.10
CA GLU A 153 -12.48 -13.91 -28.98
C GLU A 153 -12.39 -14.36 -30.44
N VAL A 154 -11.25 -14.83 -30.90
CA VAL A 154 -11.04 -15.31 -32.29
C VAL A 154 -11.39 -16.78 -32.46
N VAL A 155 -11.54 -17.54 -31.36
CA VAL A 155 -11.84 -18.99 -31.37
C VAL A 155 -13.32 -19.26 -31.03
N ALA A 156 -14.11 -18.25 -30.67
CA ALA A 156 -15.55 -18.34 -30.45
C ALA A 156 -16.33 -17.82 -31.67
#